data_226fe2087e40a0ca9ef55068d5e7c226
#
_entry.id   226fe2087e40a0ca9ef55068d5e7c226
#
_cell.length_a   1.000
_cell.length_b   1.000
_cell.length_c   1.000
_cell.angle_alpha   90.00
_cell.angle_beta   90.00
_cell.angle_gamma   90.00
#
_symmetry.space_group_name_H-M   'P 1'
#
loop_
_entity.id
_entity.type
_entity.pdbx_description
1 polymer ?
#
loop_
_entity_poly.entity_id
_entity_poly.type
_entity_poly.pdbx_seq_one_letter_code
_entity_poly.pdbx_strand_id
1 'polypeptide(L)'
;MTTPPSAAPTSAADDETKPPPAALPVFTDPVPAPPATTPRPESANPWTVTAAPVSQSASGGESDGPTPTDLPGGWESFDRRTSANQPTAPPFGRAQRSGTVRYAPDVDWDLVATIQGQVSEQLSRAVADNRDLSRQDQEQLAHFHTVDLIDQTMAQWANVGRTTLTGPQRAELARAVSDALFRLGRLQPLIEDDRVENININGCDDVELELTDGRVIEGPPVADSDQQLIDYLVFLASRSEVNARTFSEAQPSLHLRLDDGSRLAAVAWVSPRPQVTIRRHRLVRVTLPDLVEGGLFDDPTAATLLAAAVRAKLSVLVTGAPGAGKTTLLRALANEIPPRERIATVESEYELHLHQYRARTWAWEARPGTGEVGVDGRQAGEYSLMQAVWDVVRFNVSRVLVGEVRGREIVPLIQVTENGTGTLATTHSRDAAAAIRKLVTCAMQEGPQWDATLATAKLAESIDLVVHLELTGSDDGRPRRRVSEIVAIEPGDSIGSFATTQVYSTDDHGGLVPGVLPDRLRALLRHGFDLTAYTSRQEVN
;
A
#
# COMPACT_ATOMS: atom_id res chain seq x y z
N MET A 1 -70.79 24.04 10.17
CA MET A 1 -71.69 23.77 9.05
C MET A 1 -70.85 23.19 7.96
N THR A 2 -70.83 22.02 7.52
CA THR A 2 -71.64 20.79 7.57
C THR A 2 -70.75 19.66 7.15
N THR A 3 -70.68 18.63 7.91
CA THR A 3 -70.08 17.34 7.64
C THR A 3 -70.97 16.46 6.74
N PRO A 4 -70.59 15.20 6.44
CA PRO A 4 -70.58 14.50 5.13
C PRO A 4 -71.83 13.61 4.90
N PRO A 5 -71.80 12.70 3.98
CA PRO A 5 -71.73 11.27 4.30
C PRO A 5 -70.99 10.41 3.27
N SER A 6 -70.25 9.40 3.75
CA SER A 6 -70.54 7.98 3.95
C SER A 6 -71.36 7.25 2.85
N ALA A 7 -70.71 6.27 2.22
CA ALA A 7 -71.24 4.93 1.94
C ALA A 7 -70.18 4.01 1.28
N ALA A 8 -69.91 2.91 1.90
CA ALA A 8 -69.59 1.62 1.29
C ALA A 8 -70.92 0.83 1.16
N PRO A 9 -71.07 -0.39 0.59
CA PRO A 9 -70.09 -1.41 0.30
C PRO A 9 -70.33 -2.27 -0.99
N THR A 10 -69.63 -3.42 -0.99
CA THR A 10 -69.87 -4.69 -1.78
C THR A 10 -69.28 -4.74 -3.20
N SER A 11 -68.66 -5.75 -3.67
CA SER A 11 -68.57 -7.20 -3.37
C SER A 11 -67.62 -7.84 -4.38
N ALA A 12 -66.93 -8.89 -3.91
CA ALA A 12 -66.69 -10.18 -4.54
C ALA A 12 -65.83 -10.29 -5.81
N ALA A 13 -64.72 -10.96 -5.59
CA ALA A 13 -64.18 -12.10 -6.37
C ALA A 13 -63.87 -11.90 -7.86
N ASP A 14 -62.58 -11.98 -8.13
CA ASP A 14 -62.12 -12.97 -9.12
C ASP A 14 -60.66 -13.29 -8.88
N ASP A 15 -60.46 -14.59 -8.65
CA ASP A 15 -59.25 -15.33 -8.51
C ASP A 15 -58.63 -15.50 -9.94
N GLU A 16 -57.61 -14.73 -10.29
CA GLU A 16 -56.79 -15.02 -11.45
C GLU A 16 -55.40 -15.46 -11.00
N THR A 17 -55.25 -16.77 -11.04
CA THR A 17 -54.03 -17.53 -10.94
C THR A 17 -52.95 -17.01 -11.91
N LYS A 18 -51.93 -16.40 -11.30
CA LYS A 18 -50.71 -16.01 -12.00
C LYS A 18 -49.93 -17.28 -12.40
N PRO A 19 -49.56 -17.47 -13.68
CA PRO A 19 -48.80 -18.64 -14.08
C PRO A 19 -47.40 -18.59 -13.46
N PRO A 20 -46.77 -19.76 -13.16
CA PRO A 20 -45.42 -19.82 -12.65
C PRO A 20 -44.41 -19.26 -13.69
N PRO A 21 -43.27 -18.70 -13.24
CA PRO A 21 -42.26 -18.18 -14.16
C PRO A 21 -41.71 -19.33 -15.02
N ALA A 22 -41.67 -19.06 -16.34
CA ALA A 22 -41.10 -19.99 -17.32
C ALA A 22 -39.67 -20.37 -16.96
N ALA A 23 -39.37 -21.66 -16.89
CA ALA A 23 -38.05 -22.18 -16.74
C ALA A 23 -37.18 -21.74 -17.92
N LEU A 24 -36.01 -21.17 -17.65
CA LEU A 24 -35.00 -20.87 -18.66
C LEU A 24 -34.57 -22.16 -19.37
N PRO A 25 -34.40 -22.13 -20.72
CA PRO A 25 -33.97 -23.32 -21.44
C PRO A 25 -32.56 -23.73 -21.03
N VAL A 26 -32.42 -24.94 -20.54
CA VAL A 26 -31.14 -25.60 -20.34
C VAL A 26 -30.63 -25.99 -21.72
N PHE A 27 -29.58 -25.30 -22.20
CA PHE A 27 -28.90 -25.70 -23.42
C PHE A 27 -28.14 -27.03 -23.16
N THR A 28 -28.69 -28.11 -23.66
CA THR A 28 -28.04 -29.42 -23.74
C THR A 28 -27.70 -29.74 -25.20
N ASP A 29 -26.90 -28.90 -25.85
CA ASP A 29 -26.25 -29.27 -27.07
C ASP A 29 -24.81 -29.70 -26.79
N PRO A 30 -24.38 -30.89 -27.26
CA PRO A 30 -22.99 -31.31 -27.07
C PRO A 30 -22.07 -30.45 -27.90
N VAL A 31 -21.07 -29.84 -27.23
CA VAL A 31 -19.98 -29.11 -27.86
C VAL A 31 -19.27 -30.01 -28.85
N PRO A 32 -19.17 -29.70 -30.14
CA PRO A 32 -18.40 -30.48 -31.09
C PRO A 32 -16.91 -30.42 -30.72
N ALA A 33 -16.26 -31.61 -30.74
CA ALA A 33 -14.84 -31.73 -30.50
C ALA A 33 -14.03 -30.86 -31.49
N PRO A 34 -12.96 -30.19 -31.03
CA PRO A 34 -12.12 -29.41 -31.93
C PRO A 34 -11.42 -30.30 -32.95
N PRO A 35 -11.25 -29.84 -34.21
CA PRO A 35 -10.55 -30.61 -35.24
C PRO A 35 -9.09 -30.84 -34.84
N ALA A 36 -8.58 -32.04 -35.13
CA ALA A 36 -7.20 -32.44 -34.88
C ALA A 36 -6.22 -31.44 -35.57
N THR A 37 -5.40 -30.78 -34.77
CA THR A 37 -4.35 -29.91 -35.29
C THR A 37 -3.21 -30.74 -35.85
N THR A 38 -2.95 -30.57 -37.13
CA THR A 38 -1.69 -31.00 -37.78
C THR A 38 -0.53 -30.18 -37.17
N PRO A 39 0.61 -30.80 -36.92
CA PRO A 39 1.76 -30.12 -36.36
C PRO A 39 2.29 -29.06 -37.35
N ARG A 40 2.35 -27.82 -36.92
CA ARG A 40 2.97 -26.70 -37.62
C ARG A 40 4.49 -26.83 -37.47
N PRO A 41 5.31 -26.55 -38.50
CA PRO A 41 6.76 -26.60 -38.36
C PRO A 41 7.23 -25.50 -37.40
N GLU A 42 8.17 -25.87 -36.52
CA GLU A 42 8.83 -24.97 -35.56
C GLU A 42 9.49 -23.78 -36.29
N SER A 43 9.03 -22.59 -36.00
CA SER A 43 9.74 -21.37 -36.38
C SER A 43 10.96 -21.21 -35.50
N ALA A 44 12.14 -21.14 -36.12
CA ALA A 44 13.41 -20.96 -35.45
C ALA A 44 13.40 -19.69 -34.58
N ASN A 45 13.79 -19.86 -33.34
CA ASN A 45 14.00 -18.79 -32.37
C ASN A 45 15.26 -18.00 -32.76
N PRO A 46 15.21 -16.69 -33.04
CA PRO A 46 16.37 -15.92 -33.52
C PRO A 46 17.47 -15.67 -32.46
N TRP A 47 17.33 -16.20 -31.24
CA TRP A 47 18.28 -15.99 -30.16
C TRP A 47 19.01 -17.23 -29.64
N THR A 48 19.02 -18.34 -30.39
CA THR A 48 19.88 -19.47 -30.07
C THR A 48 21.28 -19.25 -30.62
N VAL A 49 22.21 -18.85 -29.76
CA VAL A 49 23.65 -18.88 -30.03
C VAL A 49 24.12 -20.32 -29.92
N THR A 50 24.36 -20.98 -31.06
CA THR A 50 24.94 -22.32 -31.15
C THR A 50 26.45 -22.18 -30.89
N ALA A 51 26.95 -22.73 -29.78
CA ALA A 51 28.37 -22.91 -29.53
C ALA A 51 28.89 -23.99 -30.48
N ALA A 52 29.84 -23.62 -31.33
CA ALA A 52 30.57 -24.55 -32.18
C ALA A 52 31.64 -25.32 -31.37
N PRO A 53 31.93 -26.59 -31.67
CA PRO A 53 32.92 -27.38 -30.97
C PRO A 53 34.34 -26.94 -31.32
N VAL A 54 35.17 -26.75 -30.31
CA VAL A 54 36.60 -26.47 -30.44
C VAL A 54 37.32 -27.77 -30.83
N SER A 55 37.84 -27.83 -32.04
CA SER A 55 38.82 -28.84 -32.45
C SER A 55 40.24 -28.39 -32.07
N GLN A 56 40.91 -29.22 -31.29
CA GLN A 56 42.34 -29.10 -31.03
C GLN A 56 43.14 -29.45 -32.30
N SER A 57 44.05 -28.57 -32.71
CA SER A 57 45.23 -28.99 -33.44
C SER A 57 46.39 -28.02 -33.13
N ALA A 58 47.52 -28.64 -32.85
CA ALA A 58 48.76 -28.05 -32.42
C ALA A 58 49.56 -27.42 -33.58
N SER A 59 50.47 -26.56 -33.20
CA SER A 59 51.79 -26.29 -33.70
C SER A 59 52.13 -24.87 -34.20
N GLY A 60 53.02 -24.22 -33.48
CA GLY A 60 54.27 -23.65 -33.94
C GLY A 60 54.20 -22.34 -34.73
N GLY A 61 54.90 -21.32 -34.20
CA GLY A 61 55.38 -20.17 -35.01
C GLY A 61 55.55 -18.90 -34.17
N GLU A 62 56.80 -18.69 -33.77
CA GLU A 62 57.35 -17.40 -33.28
C GLU A 62 57.24 -16.33 -34.37
N SER A 63 56.84 -15.11 -34.00
CA SER A 63 57.37 -13.90 -34.63
C SER A 63 57.08 -12.65 -33.81
N ASP A 64 58.11 -11.88 -33.66
CA ASP A 64 58.28 -10.57 -33.04
C ASP A 64 57.18 -9.53 -33.34
N GLY A 65 56.90 -8.72 -32.33
CA GLY A 65 56.22 -7.47 -32.55
C GLY A 65 56.22 -6.59 -31.31
N PRO A 66 56.14 -5.29 -31.40
CA PRO A 66 56.81 -4.36 -30.50
C PRO A 66 56.06 -4.02 -29.21
N THR A 67 56.88 -3.66 -28.22
CA THR A 67 56.53 -3.10 -26.90
C THR A 67 55.72 -1.82 -26.98
N PRO A 68 54.72 -1.64 -26.12
CA PRO A 68 54.11 -0.32 -25.86
C PRO A 68 54.77 0.34 -24.65
N THR A 69 55.17 1.56 -24.87
CA THR A 69 55.62 2.52 -23.86
C THR A 69 54.44 3.27 -23.26
N ASP A 70 54.49 3.43 -21.94
CA ASP A 70 53.99 4.52 -21.10
C ASP A 70 52.51 4.88 -21.07
N LEU A 71 51.84 4.44 -19.99
CA LEU A 71 50.84 5.22 -19.26
C LEU A 71 51.03 5.02 -17.73
N PRO A 72 50.97 6.06 -16.91
CA PRO A 72 51.18 5.99 -15.48
C PRO A 72 49.85 5.75 -14.74
N GLY A 73 49.85 4.87 -13.75
CA GLY A 73 48.73 4.73 -12.84
C GLY A 73 48.52 3.30 -12.37
N GLY A 74 49.17 2.93 -11.26
CA GLY A 74 49.25 1.58 -10.73
C GLY A 74 47.94 0.96 -10.27
N TRP A 75 47.82 -0.32 -10.61
CA TRP A 75 47.03 -1.29 -9.90
C TRP A 75 47.96 -2.45 -9.57
N GLU A 76 48.33 -2.57 -8.28
CA GLU A 76 49.14 -3.67 -7.80
C GLU A 76 48.31 -4.96 -7.77
N SER A 77 48.84 -5.98 -8.39
CA SER A 77 48.39 -7.37 -8.35
C SER A 77 48.60 -7.96 -6.95
N PHE A 78 47.54 -8.39 -6.29
CA PHE A 78 47.61 -9.17 -5.05
C PHE A 78 47.94 -10.64 -5.36
N ASP A 79 49.15 -11.01 -5.01
CA ASP A 79 49.66 -12.38 -5.05
C ASP A 79 49.11 -13.19 -3.88
N ARG A 80 48.53 -14.38 -4.15
CA ARG A 80 48.05 -15.32 -3.16
C ARG A 80 49.23 -16.05 -2.52
N ARG A 81 49.58 -15.69 -1.29
CA ARG A 81 50.31 -16.60 -0.39
C ARG A 81 49.64 -16.68 0.95
N THR A 82 49.28 -17.90 1.27
CA THR A 82 48.81 -18.43 2.54
C THR A 82 49.59 -17.90 3.75
N SER A 83 48.87 -17.31 4.71
CA SER A 83 49.31 -17.26 6.11
C SER A 83 48.10 -17.32 7.04
N ALA A 84 48.10 -18.36 7.85
CA ALA A 84 47.17 -18.54 8.96
C ALA A 84 47.42 -17.43 9.99
N ASN A 85 46.47 -16.56 10.16
CA ASN A 85 46.03 -15.81 11.36
C ASN A 85 45.19 -14.62 10.86
N GLN A 86 43.91 -14.87 10.57
CA GLN A 86 42.95 -13.78 10.49
C GLN A 86 42.45 -13.52 11.90
N PRO A 87 42.54 -12.30 12.44
CA PRO A 87 41.70 -11.91 13.55
C PRO A 87 40.26 -11.91 13.01
N THR A 88 39.41 -12.75 13.59
CA THR A 88 37.96 -12.70 13.42
C THR A 88 37.52 -11.27 13.72
N ALA A 89 37.05 -10.55 12.71
CA ALA A 89 36.31 -9.32 12.92
C ALA A 89 35.17 -9.63 13.90
N PRO A 90 34.94 -8.82 14.93
CA PRO A 90 33.82 -9.03 15.79
C PRO A 90 32.55 -8.99 14.94
N PRO A 91 31.56 -9.87 15.18
CA PRO A 91 30.27 -9.74 14.52
C PRO A 91 29.79 -8.31 14.76
N PHE A 92 29.28 -7.67 13.71
CA PHE A 92 28.69 -6.34 13.79
C PHE A 92 27.86 -6.30 15.08
N GLY A 93 28.31 -5.50 16.05
CA GLY A 93 27.68 -5.43 17.34
C GLY A 93 26.23 -5.07 17.14
N ARG A 94 25.32 -5.98 17.53
CA ARG A 94 23.92 -5.63 17.76
C ARG A 94 23.97 -4.38 18.65
N ALA A 95 23.52 -3.26 18.12
CA ALA A 95 23.28 -2.07 18.94
C ALA A 95 22.47 -2.56 20.14
N GLN A 96 22.91 -2.20 21.35
CA GLN A 96 22.20 -2.56 22.57
C GLN A 96 20.76 -2.03 22.44
N ARG A 97 19.85 -2.93 22.07
CA ARG A 97 18.41 -2.65 21.97
C ARG A 97 17.92 -2.51 23.40
N SER A 98 17.75 -1.30 23.87
CA SER A 98 17.29 -1.01 25.22
C SER A 98 15.78 -1.16 25.30
N GLY A 99 15.34 -2.13 26.09
CA GLY A 99 13.98 -2.25 26.57
C GLY A 99 13.16 -3.34 25.88
N THR A 100 13.23 -4.57 26.41
CA THR A 100 12.22 -5.60 26.14
C THR A 100 10.88 -5.13 26.69
N VAL A 101 10.01 -4.64 25.82
CA VAL A 101 8.58 -4.58 26.11
C VAL A 101 8.10 -6.04 26.03
N ARG A 102 7.67 -6.62 27.16
CA ARG A 102 7.06 -7.97 27.14
C ARG A 102 5.70 -7.84 26.46
N TYR A 103 5.63 -8.31 25.21
CA TYR A 103 4.38 -8.54 24.51
C TYR A 103 3.88 -9.92 24.94
N ALA A 104 2.71 -9.93 25.53
CA ALA A 104 1.96 -11.06 26.03
C ALA A 104 2.59 -11.81 27.24
N PRO A 105 1.78 -12.27 28.17
CA PRO A 105 2.19 -13.31 29.10
C PRO A 105 2.59 -14.58 28.34
N ASP A 106 3.38 -15.44 28.99
CA ASP A 106 3.81 -16.74 28.47
C ASP A 106 2.58 -17.63 28.16
N VAL A 107 2.04 -17.50 26.95
CA VAL A 107 1.01 -18.40 26.43
C VAL A 107 1.73 -19.64 25.92
N ASP A 108 1.33 -20.79 26.42
CA ASP A 108 1.79 -22.10 25.93
C ASP A 108 1.23 -22.36 24.53
N TRP A 109 2.04 -22.07 23.50
CA TRP A 109 1.63 -22.18 22.10
C TRP A 109 1.42 -23.62 21.64
N ASP A 110 2.05 -24.62 22.29
CA ASP A 110 1.79 -26.03 22.03
C ASP A 110 0.37 -26.39 22.49
N LEU A 111 -0.03 -25.85 23.63
CA LEU A 111 -1.41 -26.00 24.11
C LEU A 111 -2.42 -25.26 23.22
N VAL A 112 -2.08 -24.06 22.75
CA VAL A 112 -2.90 -23.33 21.75
C VAL A 112 -3.10 -24.19 20.51
N ALA A 113 -2.02 -24.71 19.91
CA ALA A 113 -2.08 -25.54 18.72
C ALA A 113 -2.93 -26.81 18.93
N THR A 114 -2.80 -27.46 20.09
CA THR A 114 -3.57 -28.65 20.44
C THR A 114 -5.07 -28.33 20.50
N ILE A 115 -5.46 -27.28 21.23
CA ILE A 115 -6.86 -26.89 21.38
C ILE A 115 -7.42 -26.39 20.03
N GLN A 116 -6.64 -25.57 19.30
CA GLN A 116 -7.00 -25.08 17.96
C GLN A 116 -7.35 -26.25 17.01
N GLY A 117 -6.51 -27.31 16.98
CA GLY A 117 -6.76 -28.47 16.14
C GLY A 117 -8.07 -29.16 16.47
N GLN A 118 -8.37 -29.35 17.76
CA GLN A 118 -9.61 -29.98 18.21
C GLN A 118 -10.84 -29.12 17.92
N VAL A 119 -10.77 -27.80 18.16
CA VAL A 119 -11.87 -26.87 17.85
C VAL A 119 -12.09 -26.80 16.33
N SER A 120 -11.04 -26.76 15.53
CA SER A 120 -11.13 -26.75 14.07
C SER A 120 -11.84 -28.00 13.53
N GLU A 121 -11.56 -29.17 14.10
CA GLU A 121 -12.24 -30.43 13.72
C GLU A 121 -13.73 -30.39 14.07
N GLN A 122 -14.07 -29.92 15.28
CA GLN A 122 -15.48 -29.79 15.70
C GLN A 122 -16.23 -28.76 14.84
N LEU A 123 -15.57 -27.64 14.53
CA LEU A 123 -16.15 -26.61 13.67
C LEU A 123 -16.39 -27.11 12.25
N SER A 124 -15.43 -27.87 11.69
CA SER A 124 -15.57 -28.45 10.37
C SER A 124 -16.75 -29.43 10.27
N ARG A 125 -17.01 -30.21 11.32
CA ARG A 125 -18.19 -31.07 11.40
C ARG A 125 -19.47 -30.24 11.45
N ALA A 126 -19.53 -29.23 12.30
CA ALA A 126 -20.71 -28.36 12.43
C ALA A 126 -21.03 -27.62 11.11
N VAL A 127 -20.03 -27.14 10.38
CA VAL A 127 -20.20 -26.50 9.06
C VAL A 127 -20.66 -27.53 8.01
N ALA A 128 -20.16 -28.77 8.07
CA ALA A 128 -20.63 -29.84 7.18
C ALA A 128 -22.11 -30.20 7.40
N ASP A 129 -22.54 -30.18 8.67
CA ASP A 129 -23.94 -30.47 9.06
C ASP A 129 -24.88 -29.28 8.77
N ASN A 130 -24.37 -28.04 8.86
CA ASN A 130 -25.12 -26.82 8.58
C ASN A 130 -24.28 -25.83 7.76
N ARG A 131 -24.47 -25.86 6.43
CA ARG A 131 -23.72 -25.01 5.49
C ARG A 131 -24.03 -23.52 5.56
N ASP A 132 -25.14 -23.15 6.24
CA ASP A 132 -25.60 -21.75 6.36
C ASP A 132 -25.11 -21.07 7.63
N LEU A 133 -24.18 -21.67 8.38
CA LEU A 133 -23.59 -21.06 9.57
C LEU A 133 -22.82 -19.78 9.17
N SER A 134 -23.31 -18.64 9.69
CA SER A 134 -22.61 -17.37 9.50
C SER A 134 -21.24 -17.38 10.19
N ARG A 135 -20.31 -16.53 9.74
CA ARG A 135 -19.01 -16.37 10.39
C ARG A 135 -19.14 -16.07 11.89
N GLN A 136 -20.11 -15.25 12.27
CA GLN A 136 -20.37 -14.92 13.68
C GLN A 136 -20.81 -16.16 14.49
N ASP A 137 -21.66 -17.01 13.91
CA ASP A 137 -22.09 -18.26 14.56
C ASP A 137 -20.91 -19.24 14.70
N GLN A 138 -20.04 -19.30 13.70
CA GLN A 138 -18.80 -20.11 13.74
C GLN A 138 -17.85 -19.61 14.85
N GLU A 139 -17.66 -18.31 15.00
CA GLU A 139 -16.83 -17.71 16.06
C GLU A 139 -17.41 -18.01 17.46
N GLN A 140 -18.74 -17.91 17.63
CA GLN A 140 -19.41 -18.22 18.90
C GLN A 140 -19.28 -19.72 19.24
N LEU A 141 -19.48 -20.57 18.26
CA LEU A 141 -19.36 -22.03 18.44
C LEU A 141 -17.93 -22.42 18.79
N ALA A 142 -16.94 -21.84 18.09
CA ALA A 142 -15.54 -22.07 18.38
C ALA A 142 -15.16 -21.59 19.79
N HIS A 143 -15.67 -20.43 20.20
CA HIS A 143 -15.44 -19.92 21.54
C HIS A 143 -15.99 -20.87 22.61
N PHE A 144 -17.23 -21.37 22.42
CA PHE A 144 -17.82 -22.36 23.32
C PHE A 144 -16.97 -23.61 23.45
N HIS A 145 -16.55 -24.20 22.32
CA HIS A 145 -15.70 -25.41 22.33
C HIS A 145 -14.31 -25.13 22.94
N THR A 146 -13.75 -23.93 22.69
CA THR A 146 -12.46 -23.55 23.28
C THR A 146 -12.51 -23.51 24.80
N VAL A 147 -13.54 -22.88 25.37
CA VAL A 147 -13.70 -22.79 26.82
C VAL A 147 -13.91 -24.18 27.42
N ASP A 148 -14.75 -25.03 26.83
CA ASP A 148 -14.99 -26.39 27.28
C ASP A 148 -13.72 -27.25 27.26
N LEU A 149 -12.92 -27.19 26.20
CA LEU A 149 -11.65 -27.91 26.09
C LEU A 149 -10.60 -27.41 27.07
N ILE A 150 -10.54 -26.11 27.34
CA ILE A 150 -9.67 -25.55 28.38
C ILE A 150 -10.06 -26.10 29.74
N ASP A 151 -11.36 -26.10 30.11
CA ASP A 151 -11.83 -26.59 31.38
C ASP A 151 -11.60 -28.10 31.54
N GLN A 152 -11.79 -28.89 30.50
CA GLN A 152 -11.46 -30.32 30.48
C GLN A 152 -9.96 -30.53 30.70
N THR A 153 -9.10 -29.76 30.03
CA THR A 153 -7.65 -29.82 30.17
C THR A 153 -7.22 -29.45 31.61
N MET A 154 -7.82 -28.40 32.20
CA MET A 154 -7.54 -28.02 33.57
C MET A 154 -7.96 -29.09 34.58
N ALA A 155 -9.10 -29.75 34.36
CA ALA A 155 -9.57 -30.86 35.20
C ALA A 155 -8.59 -32.05 35.12
N GLN A 156 -8.12 -32.38 33.93
CA GLN A 156 -7.12 -33.45 33.73
C GLN A 156 -5.80 -33.11 34.44
N TRP A 157 -5.31 -31.87 34.33
CA TRP A 157 -4.10 -31.44 35.02
C TRP A 157 -4.24 -31.51 36.55
N ALA A 158 -5.37 -31.08 37.09
CA ALA A 158 -5.65 -31.17 38.53
C ALA A 158 -5.62 -32.64 39.01
N ASN A 159 -6.21 -33.55 38.22
CA ASN A 159 -6.26 -34.99 38.57
C ASN A 159 -4.87 -35.66 38.62
N VAL A 160 -3.90 -35.16 37.86
CA VAL A 160 -2.52 -35.65 37.87
C VAL A 160 -1.57 -34.77 38.71
N GLY A 161 -2.13 -33.84 39.49
CA GLY A 161 -1.37 -32.95 40.39
C GLY A 161 -0.55 -31.88 39.69
N ARG A 162 -0.83 -31.59 38.41
CA ARG A 162 -0.18 -30.49 37.68
C ARG A 162 -0.88 -29.16 38.03
N THR A 163 -0.09 -28.09 38.14
CA THR A 163 -0.62 -26.75 38.40
C THR A 163 -1.54 -26.29 37.28
N THR A 164 -2.73 -25.86 37.63
CA THR A 164 -3.74 -25.36 36.68
C THR A 164 -3.52 -23.86 36.40
N LEU A 165 -3.96 -23.41 35.21
CA LEU A 165 -3.93 -22.01 34.85
C LEU A 165 -4.92 -21.19 35.71
N THR A 166 -4.53 -19.97 36.05
CA THR A 166 -5.39 -18.97 36.70
C THR A 166 -6.50 -18.49 35.75
N GLY A 167 -7.55 -17.86 36.28
CA GLY A 167 -8.62 -17.31 35.44
C GLY A 167 -8.15 -16.38 34.32
N PRO A 168 -7.27 -15.38 34.59
CA PRO A 168 -6.71 -14.53 33.54
C PRO A 168 -5.91 -15.32 32.48
N GLN A 169 -5.09 -16.31 32.88
CA GLN A 169 -4.33 -17.14 31.94
C GLN A 169 -5.22 -18.00 31.05
N ARG A 170 -6.36 -18.51 31.56
CA ARG A 170 -7.35 -19.23 30.75
C ARG A 170 -8.02 -18.31 29.73
N ALA A 171 -8.38 -17.10 30.12
CA ALA A 171 -8.97 -16.12 29.24
C ALA A 171 -8.01 -15.73 28.09
N GLU A 172 -6.72 -15.62 28.40
CA GLU A 172 -5.69 -15.33 27.42
C GLU A 172 -5.40 -16.50 26.49
N LEU A 173 -5.38 -17.72 27.02
CA LEU A 173 -5.30 -18.94 26.21
C LEU A 173 -6.50 -19.02 25.24
N ALA A 174 -7.72 -18.75 25.72
CA ALA A 174 -8.91 -18.75 24.88
C ALA A 174 -8.85 -17.68 23.78
N ARG A 175 -8.31 -16.49 24.09
CA ARG A 175 -8.07 -15.45 23.11
C ARG A 175 -7.03 -15.88 22.06
N ALA A 176 -5.90 -16.46 22.49
CA ALA A 176 -4.86 -16.94 21.59
C ALA A 176 -5.37 -18.03 20.63
N VAL A 177 -6.23 -18.94 21.10
CA VAL A 177 -6.89 -19.94 20.25
C VAL A 177 -7.83 -19.28 19.24
N SER A 178 -8.64 -18.31 19.69
CA SER A 178 -9.51 -17.54 18.79
C SER A 178 -8.73 -16.78 17.73
N ASP A 179 -7.63 -16.12 18.12
CA ASP A 179 -6.76 -15.40 17.19
C ASP A 179 -6.08 -16.34 16.18
N ALA A 180 -5.70 -17.56 16.61
CA ALA A 180 -5.13 -18.57 15.73
C ALA A 180 -6.16 -19.17 14.74
N LEU A 181 -7.44 -19.27 15.12
CA LEU A 181 -8.52 -19.78 14.26
C LEU A 181 -9.04 -18.75 13.25
N PHE A 182 -9.26 -17.52 13.71
CA PHE A 182 -10.05 -16.54 12.95
C PHE A 182 -9.28 -15.26 12.58
N ARG A 183 -8.12 -15.02 13.20
CA ARG A 183 -7.35 -13.79 13.04
C ARG A 183 -5.90 -14.08 12.64
N LEU A 184 -4.95 -13.38 13.24
CA LEU A 184 -3.54 -13.41 12.86
C LEU A 184 -2.65 -14.16 13.86
N GLY A 185 -3.22 -15.02 14.70
CA GLY A 185 -2.48 -15.85 15.64
C GLY A 185 -1.50 -15.04 16.51
N ARG A 186 -0.22 -15.46 16.53
CA ARG A 186 0.84 -14.78 17.29
C ARG A 186 1.10 -13.33 16.86
N LEU A 187 0.70 -12.94 15.65
CA LEU A 187 0.84 -11.57 15.16
C LEU A 187 -0.28 -10.64 15.66
N GLN A 188 -1.42 -11.20 16.09
CA GLN A 188 -2.59 -10.40 16.46
C GLN A 188 -2.31 -9.38 17.57
N PRO A 189 -1.65 -9.73 18.69
CA PRO A 189 -1.32 -8.76 19.74
C PRO A 189 -0.40 -7.63 19.27
N LEU A 190 0.50 -7.92 18.31
CA LEU A 190 1.42 -6.92 17.77
C LEU A 190 0.70 -5.91 16.86
N ILE A 191 -0.30 -6.41 16.12
CA ILE A 191 -1.13 -5.57 15.25
C ILE A 191 -2.14 -4.75 16.05
N GLU A 192 -2.59 -5.21 17.20
CA GLU A 192 -3.50 -4.48 18.06
C GLU A 192 -2.80 -3.42 18.95
N ASP A 193 -1.48 -3.50 19.11
CA ASP A 193 -0.73 -2.52 19.89
C ASP A 193 -0.60 -1.17 19.15
N ASP A 194 -1.31 -0.16 19.64
CA ASP A 194 -1.33 1.18 19.04
C ASP A 194 0.02 1.91 19.01
N ARG A 195 0.99 1.42 19.73
CA ARG A 195 2.36 1.97 19.71
C ARG A 195 3.17 1.47 18.52
N VAL A 196 2.80 0.33 17.92
CA VAL A 196 3.52 -0.28 16.80
C VAL A 196 3.08 0.36 15.48
N GLU A 197 4.03 0.81 14.68
CA GLU A 197 3.80 1.33 13.32
C GLU A 197 4.13 0.28 12.26
N ASN A 198 5.30 -0.37 12.37
CA ASN A 198 5.73 -1.42 11.46
C ASN A 198 6.21 -2.65 12.24
N ILE A 199 5.97 -3.84 11.68
CA ILE A 199 6.46 -5.12 12.19
C ILE A 199 7.34 -5.71 11.09
N ASN A 200 8.64 -5.84 11.35
CA ASN A 200 9.60 -6.42 10.44
C ASN A 200 10.06 -7.78 10.99
N ILE A 201 9.96 -8.82 10.17
CA ILE A 201 10.20 -10.20 10.56
C ILE A 201 11.22 -10.80 9.58
N ASN A 202 12.28 -11.40 10.10
CA ASN A 202 13.28 -12.11 9.32
C ASN A 202 13.44 -13.53 9.88
N GLY A 203 12.60 -14.43 9.42
CA GLY A 203 12.41 -15.76 10.00
C GLY A 203 11.46 -15.74 11.20
N CYS A 204 11.25 -16.89 11.83
CA CYS A 204 10.22 -17.07 12.86
C CYS A 204 10.49 -16.33 14.18
N ASP A 205 11.75 -15.99 14.49
CA ASP A 205 12.24 -15.54 15.79
C ASP A 205 12.98 -14.18 15.79
N ASP A 206 13.30 -13.62 14.63
CA ASP A 206 13.91 -12.30 14.49
C ASP A 206 12.85 -11.27 14.10
N VAL A 207 12.22 -10.69 15.11
CA VAL A 207 11.10 -9.75 14.98
C VAL A 207 11.51 -8.38 15.49
N GLU A 208 11.33 -7.38 14.66
CA GLU A 208 11.61 -5.99 14.96
C GLU A 208 10.33 -5.18 14.88
N LEU A 209 10.04 -4.42 15.94
CA LEU A 209 8.86 -3.55 16.04
C LEU A 209 9.32 -2.10 15.99
N GLU A 210 8.91 -1.40 14.95
CA GLU A 210 9.09 0.04 14.83
C GLU A 210 7.88 0.73 15.46
N LEU A 211 8.15 1.54 16.49
CA LEU A 211 7.12 2.25 17.22
C LEU A 211 6.81 3.61 16.57
N THR A 212 5.64 4.12 16.87
CA THR A 212 5.14 5.42 16.37
C THR A 212 5.99 6.62 16.80
N ASP A 213 6.80 6.47 17.86
CA ASP A 213 7.77 7.47 18.30
C ASP A 213 9.16 7.30 17.65
N GLY A 214 9.28 6.39 16.67
CA GLY A 214 10.51 6.12 15.92
C GLY A 214 11.49 5.18 16.61
N ARG A 215 11.18 4.69 17.81
CA ARG A 215 12.01 3.67 18.47
C ARG A 215 11.80 2.31 17.82
N VAL A 216 12.87 1.55 17.78
CA VAL A 216 12.87 0.16 17.33
C VAL A 216 13.13 -0.75 18.52
N ILE A 217 12.27 -1.74 18.72
CA ILE A 217 12.36 -2.72 19.82
C ILE A 217 12.27 -4.14 19.27
N GLU A 218 12.77 -5.10 20.03
CA GLU A 218 12.66 -6.52 19.71
C GLU A 218 11.27 -7.05 20.08
N GLY A 219 10.65 -7.78 19.13
CA GLY A 219 9.36 -8.45 19.31
C GLY A 219 9.52 -9.92 19.70
N PRO A 220 8.42 -10.59 20.11
CA PRO A 220 8.40 -12.02 20.40
C PRO A 220 8.47 -12.85 19.10
N PRO A 221 8.91 -14.13 19.19
CA PRO A 221 8.80 -15.07 18.09
C PRO A 221 7.36 -15.21 17.58
N VAL A 222 7.19 -15.25 16.26
CA VAL A 222 5.88 -15.30 15.60
C VAL A 222 5.49 -16.70 15.10
N ALA A 223 6.44 -17.63 15.11
CA ALA A 223 6.25 -19.03 14.82
C ALA A 223 7.34 -19.88 15.52
N ASP A 224 7.18 -21.21 15.55
CA ASP A 224 8.16 -22.13 16.14
C ASP A 224 9.27 -22.49 15.14
N SER A 225 9.03 -22.30 13.84
CA SER A 225 9.99 -22.51 12.77
C SER A 225 9.69 -21.63 11.56
N ASP A 226 10.70 -21.42 10.70
CA ASP A 226 10.55 -20.70 9.45
C ASP A 226 9.53 -21.38 8.52
N GLN A 227 9.48 -22.72 8.54
CA GLN A 227 8.48 -23.47 7.76
C GLN A 227 7.06 -23.19 8.26
N GLN A 228 6.84 -23.18 9.56
CA GLN A 228 5.54 -22.85 10.14
C GLN A 228 5.10 -21.42 9.78
N LEU A 229 6.03 -20.47 9.74
CA LEU A 229 5.76 -19.11 9.28
C LEU A 229 5.34 -19.11 7.80
N ILE A 230 6.02 -19.87 6.93
CA ILE A 230 5.67 -20.01 5.51
C ILE A 230 4.28 -20.62 5.37
N ASP A 231 4.00 -21.73 6.05
CA ASP A 231 2.70 -22.41 6.01
C ASP A 231 1.56 -21.47 6.44
N TYR A 232 1.83 -20.67 7.45
CA TYR A 232 0.90 -19.65 7.92
C TYR A 232 0.65 -18.55 6.87
N LEU A 233 1.69 -18.07 6.17
CA LEU A 233 1.56 -17.09 5.09
C LEU A 233 0.79 -17.67 3.89
N VAL A 234 1.00 -18.94 3.54
CA VAL A 234 0.21 -19.65 2.52
C VAL A 234 -1.26 -19.73 2.93
N PHE A 235 -1.54 -20.04 4.19
CA PHE A 235 -2.90 -20.04 4.72
C PHE A 235 -3.55 -18.66 4.62
N LEU A 236 -2.86 -17.58 5.03
CA LEU A 236 -3.37 -16.21 4.90
C LEU A 236 -3.65 -15.82 3.45
N ALA A 237 -2.77 -16.21 2.53
CA ALA A 237 -2.92 -15.95 1.10
C ALA A 237 -4.18 -16.60 0.52
N SER A 238 -4.47 -17.85 0.93
CA SER A 238 -5.64 -18.61 0.48
C SER A 238 -6.97 -18.08 1.04
N ARG A 239 -6.94 -17.46 2.23
CA ARG A 239 -8.13 -16.99 2.95
C ARG A 239 -8.60 -15.60 2.54
N SER A 240 -7.79 -14.84 1.81
CA SER A 240 -8.14 -13.48 1.39
C SER A 240 -9.35 -13.48 0.47
N GLU A 241 -10.51 -13.06 0.95
CA GLU A 241 -11.77 -13.03 0.20
C GLU A 241 -11.73 -12.07 -1.01
N VAL A 242 -10.95 -11.01 -0.92
CA VAL A 242 -10.91 -9.94 -1.92
C VAL A 242 -9.96 -10.27 -3.07
N ASN A 243 -8.86 -10.99 -2.79
CA ASN A 243 -7.84 -11.36 -3.77
C ASN A 243 -7.10 -12.62 -3.28
N ALA A 244 -7.71 -13.79 -3.42
CA ALA A 244 -7.00 -15.05 -3.19
C ALA A 244 -5.70 -15.02 -4.01
N ARG A 245 -4.56 -15.07 -3.34
CA ARG A 245 -3.23 -15.02 -3.98
C ARG A 245 -2.53 -16.35 -3.76
N THR A 246 -1.81 -16.77 -4.77
CA THR A 246 -0.93 -17.91 -4.64
C THR A 246 0.39 -17.45 -4.03
N PHE A 247 0.81 -18.07 -2.92
CA PHE A 247 2.14 -17.89 -2.36
C PHE A 247 2.84 -19.25 -2.37
N SER A 248 3.86 -19.38 -3.18
CA SER A 248 4.53 -20.67 -3.47
C SER A 248 5.94 -20.41 -4.02
N GLU A 249 6.74 -21.47 -4.20
CA GLU A 249 8.05 -21.36 -4.85
C GLU A 249 7.99 -20.73 -6.24
N ALA A 250 6.91 -20.95 -6.99
CA ALA A 250 6.70 -20.32 -8.30
C ALA A 250 6.28 -18.85 -8.21
N GLN A 251 5.69 -18.45 -7.08
CA GLN A 251 5.28 -17.08 -6.79
C GLN A 251 5.76 -16.71 -5.36
N PRO A 252 7.05 -16.40 -5.20
CA PRO A 252 7.68 -16.25 -3.90
C PRO A 252 7.41 -14.94 -3.19
N SER A 253 6.60 -14.05 -3.78
CA SER A 253 6.24 -12.74 -3.25
C SER A 253 4.74 -12.67 -2.96
N LEU A 254 4.39 -12.20 -1.76
CA LEU A 254 3.02 -12.05 -1.29
C LEU A 254 2.77 -10.62 -0.83
N HIS A 255 1.69 -10.04 -1.30
CA HIS A 255 1.19 -8.74 -0.84
C HIS A 255 -0.28 -8.90 -0.47
N LEU A 256 -0.61 -8.71 0.79
CA LEU A 256 -1.98 -8.83 1.32
C LEU A 256 -2.39 -7.56 2.05
N ARG A 257 -3.68 -7.25 1.99
CA ARG A 257 -4.32 -6.37 2.94
C ARG A 257 -5.00 -7.23 4.01
N LEU A 258 -4.69 -6.95 5.26
CA LEU A 258 -5.29 -7.61 6.41
C LEU A 258 -6.67 -6.99 6.73
N ASP A 259 -7.48 -7.67 7.55
CA ASP A 259 -8.86 -7.25 7.87
C ASP A 259 -8.92 -5.87 8.57
N ASP A 260 -7.88 -5.50 9.32
CA ASP A 260 -7.73 -4.18 9.96
C ASP A 260 -7.26 -3.08 9.00
N GLY A 261 -7.03 -3.41 7.73
CA GLY A 261 -6.50 -2.50 6.71
C GLY A 261 -4.97 -2.43 6.65
N SER A 262 -4.26 -3.10 7.55
CA SER A 262 -2.79 -3.19 7.53
C SER A 262 -2.31 -3.94 6.28
N ARG A 263 -1.10 -3.61 5.82
CA ARG A 263 -0.48 -4.22 4.64
C ARG A 263 0.57 -5.20 5.06
N LEU A 264 0.50 -6.39 4.51
CA LEU A 264 1.50 -7.43 4.68
C LEU A 264 2.22 -7.63 3.34
N ALA A 265 3.54 -7.50 3.36
CA ALA A 265 4.42 -7.92 2.28
C ALA A 265 5.31 -9.05 2.79
N ALA A 266 5.40 -10.15 2.04
CA ALA A 266 6.25 -11.27 2.41
C ALA A 266 7.01 -11.83 1.20
N VAL A 267 8.18 -12.39 1.46
CA VAL A 267 9.01 -13.12 0.50
C VAL A 267 9.52 -14.39 1.16
N ALA A 268 9.47 -15.52 0.43
CA ALA A 268 10.07 -16.78 0.85
C ALA A 268 10.70 -17.51 -0.37
N TRP A 269 11.49 -18.54 -0.13
CA TRP A 269 12.19 -19.42 -1.09
C TRP A 269 13.26 -18.73 -1.96
N VAL A 270 13.29 -17.41 -2.05
CA VAL A 270 14.31 -16.60 -2.76
C VAL A 270 15.21 -15.83 -1.80
N SER A 271 14.99 -15.99 -0.51
CA SER A 271 15.78 -15.44 0.60
C SER A 271 16.18 -16.58 1.56
N PRO A 272 17.26 -16.43 2.34
CA PRO A 272 17.72 -17.46 3.28
C PRO A 272 16.68 -17.85 4.32
N ARG A 273 15.84 -16.90 4.74
CA ARG A 273 14.73 -17.05 5.67
C ARG A 273 13.50 -16.32 5.12
N PRO A 274 12.27 -16.71 5.48
CA PRO A 274 11.09 -15.93 5.12
C PRO A 274 11.19 -14.53 5.72
N GLN A 275 10.90 -13.52 4.91
CA GLN A 275 10.88 -12.11 5.31
C GLN A 275 9.46 -11.59 5.21
N VAL A 276 9.01 -10.89 6.26
CA VAL A 276 7.67 -10.31 6.31
C VAL A 276 7.77 -8.90 6.86
N THR A 277 7.08 -7.96 6.21
CA THR A 277 6.85 -6.63 6.76
C THR A 277 5.35 -6.39 6.83
N ILE A 278 4.86 -6.03 8.01
CA ILE A 278 3.49 -5.59 8.21
C ILE A 278 3.52 -4.11 8.54
N ARG A 279 2.96 -3.32 7.63
CA ARG A 279 2.79 -1.88 7.84
C ARG A 279 1.37 -1.64 8.32
N ARG A 280 1.26 -1.25 9.58
CA ARG A 280 -0.05 -0.99 10.19
C ARG A 280 -0.71 0.22 9.57
N HIS A 281 -2.00 0.06 9.30
CA HIS A 281 -2.82 1.18 8.86
C HIS A 281 -3.54 1.77 10.07
N ARG A 282 -3.18 3.02 10.39
CA ARG A 282 -3.86 3.78 11.44
C ARG A 282 -4.89 4.69 10.79
N LEU A 283 -6.15 4.42 11.05
CA LEU A 283 -7.25 5.31 10.68
C LEU A 283 -7.21 6.58 11.54
N VAL A 284 -6.31 7.49 11.22
CA VAL A 284 -6.30 8.79 11.86
C VAL A 284 -6.89 9.80 10.89
N ARG A 285 -8.05 10.37 11.23
CA ARG A 285 -8.55 11.56 10.57
C ARG A 285 -7.60 12.70 10.90
N VAL A 286 -6.83 13.11 9.92
CA VAL A 286 -5.86 14.20 10.05
C VAL A 286 -6.41 15.44 9.36
N THR A 287 -6.33 16.59 10.01
CA THR A 287 -6.70 17.91 9.46
C THR A 287 -5.46 18.78 9.28
N LEU A 288 -5.58 19.86 8.49
CA LEU A 288 -4.48 20.82 8.35
C LEU A 288 -4.08 21.47 9.69
N PRO A 289 -5.03 21.87 10.58
CA PRO A 289 -4.67 22.32 11.93
C PRO A 289 -3.84 21.31 12.72
N ASP A 290 -4.17 20.01 12.68
CA ASP A 290 -3.38 18.97 13.36
C ASP A 290 -1.94 18.92 12.82
N LEU A 291 -1.76 19.11 11.51
CA LEU A 291 -0.44 19.13 10.88
C LEU A 291 0.36 20.40 11.22
N VAL A 292 -0.31 21.54 11.39
CA VAL A 292 0.32 22.77 11.89
C VAL A 292 0.77 22.58 13.33
N GLU A 293 -0.09 22.05 14.20
CA GLU A 293 0.25 21.77 15.60
C GLU A 293 1.38 20.72 15.72
N GLY A 294 1.36 19.72 14.82
CA GLY A 294 2.40 18.70 14.70
C GLY A 294 3.72 19.19 14.09
N GLY A 295 3.83 20.45 13.72
CA GLY A 295 5.07 21.06 13.20
C GLY A 295 5.42 20.69 11.76
N LEU A 296 4.42 20.23 10.95
CA LEU A 296 4.63 20.01 9.51
C LEU A 296 4.78 21.34 8.74
N PHE A 297 4.14 22.40 9.23
CA PHE A 297 4.20 23.75 8.68
C PHE A 297 4.83 24.69 9.71
N ASP A 298 6.00 25.25 9.39
CA ASP A 298 6.61 26.30 10.22
C ASP A 298 5.83 27.64 10.09
N ASP A 299 5.16 27.85 8.95
CA ASP A 299 4.21 28.93 8.74
C ASP A 299 2.77 28.41 8.58
N PRO A 300 1.87 28.67 9.55
CA PRO A 300 0.46 28.29 9.43
C PRO A 300 -0.26 28.91 8.22
N THR A 301 0.23 30.04 7.69
CA THR A 301 -0.36 30.71 6.51
C THR A 301 -0.22 29.83 5.26
N ALA A 302 0.84 29.01 5.17
CA ALA A 302 1.01 28.03 4.11
C ALA A 302 -0.12 26.97 4.12
N ALA A 303 -0.54 26.51 5.29
CA ALA A 303 -1.68 25.60 5.41
C ALA A 303 -2.99 26.25 4.94
N THR A 304 -3.21 27.56 5.25
CA THR A 304 -4.41 28.29 4.79
C THR A 304 -4.41 28.48 3.27
N LEU A 305 -3.24 28.73 2.66
CA LEU A 305 -3.08 28.78 1.20
C LEU A 305 -3.52 27.45 0.57
N LEU A 306 -3.01 26.33 1.08
CA LEU A 306 -3.34 25.01 0.55
C LEU A 306 -4.82 24.65 0.75
N ALA A 307 -5.41 25.01 1.90
CA ALA A 307 -6.85 24.85 2.12
C ALA A 307 -7.67 25.63 1.09
N ALA A 308 -7.30 26.88 0.84
CA ALA A 308 -7.95 27.73 -0.17
C ALA A 308 -7.77 27.17 -1.59
N ALA A 309 -6.58 26.68 -1.92
CA ALA A 309 -6.28 26.03 -3.20
C ALA A 309 -7.19 24.81 -3.44
N VAL A 310 -7.34 23.96 -2.45
CA VAL A 310 -8.24 22.81 -2.53
C VAL A 310 -9.69 23.24 -2.70
N ARG A 311 -10.17 24.23 -1.91
CA ARG A 311 -11.53 24.75 -2.05
C ARG A 311 -11.79 25.40 -3.40
N ALA A 312 -10.76 26.02 -3.99
CA ALA A 312 -10.79 26.61 -5.33
C ALA A 312 -10.69 25.59 -6.47
N LYS A 313 -10.58 24.29 -6.19
CA LYS A 313 -10.38 23.21 -7.16
C LYS A 313 -9.03 23.25 -7.91
N LEU A 314 -8.01 23.84 -7.31
CA LEU A 314 -6.68 23.72 -7.89
C LEU A 314 -6.16 22.29 -7.78
N SER A 315 -5.36 21.92 -8.78
CA SER A 315 -4.67 20.63 -8.81
C SER A 315 -3.37 20.73 -8.03
N VAL A 316 -3.26 19.91 -6.98
CA VAL A 316 -2.11 19.93 -6.06
C VAL A 316 -1.38 18.60 -6.10
N LEU A 317 -0.09 18.66 -6.39
CA LEU A 317 0.83 17.52 -6.34
C LEU A 317 1.67 17.59 -5.06
N VAL A 318 1.57 16.56 -4.22
CA VAL A 318 2.40 16.43 -3.01
C VAL A 318 3.57 15.52 -3.31
N THR A 319 4.78 15.96 -3.01
CA THR A 319 6.00 15.22 -3.31
C THR A 319 6.95 15.15 -2.11
N GLY A 320 7.96 14.28 -2.17
CA GLY A 320 8.95 14.07 -1.11
C GLY A 320 9.42 12.61 -1.02
N ALA A 321 10.37 12.35 -0.14
CA ALA A 321 10.93 11.03 0.10
C ALA A 321 9.88 10.03 0.66
N PRO A 322 10.14 8.70 0.62
CA PRO A 322 9.37 7.73 1.40
C PRO A 322 9.34 8.12 2.89
N GLY A 323 8.19 7.97 3.55
CA GLY A 323 8.05 8.32 4.97
C GLY A 323 7.94 9.83 5.28
N ALA A 324 8.03 10.74 4.29
CA ALA A 324 7.93 12.19 4.50
C ALA A 324 6.53 12.70 4.89
N GLY A 325 5.49 11.84 4.86
CA GLY A 325 4.14 12.23 5.25
C GLY A 325 3.22 12.68 4.11
N LYS A 326 3.55 12.36 2.84
CA LYS A 326 2.77 12.74 1.66
C LYS A 326 1.30 12.32 1.73
N THR A 327 1.04 11.05 2.02
CA THR A 327 -0.33 10.51 2.16
C THR A 327 -1.08 11.17 3.31
N THR A 328 -0.37 11.51 4.40
CA THR A 328 -0.93 12.22 5.56
C THR A 328 -1.36 13.64 5.18
N LEU A 329 -0.51 14.38 4.46
CA LEU A 329 -0.87 15.71 3.95
C LEU A 329 -2.01 15.61 2.93
N LEU A 330 -1.98 14.62 2.03
CA LEU A 330 -3.06 14.40 1.05
C LEU A 330 -4.41 14.16 1.75
N ARG A 331 -4.44 13.38 2.85
CA ARG A 331 -5.66 13.19 3.67
C ARG A 331 -6.14 14.50 4.29
N ALA A 332 -5.21 15.31 4.85
CA ALA A 332 -5.56 16.60 5.44
C ALA A 332 -6.14 17.56 4.39
N LEU A 333 -5.52 17.61 3.20
CA LEU A 333 -6.03 18.39 2.07
C LEU A 333 -7.41 17.90 1.62
N ALA A 334 -7.64 16.59 1.58
CA ALA A 334 -8.93 16.02 1.22
C ALA A 334 -10.06 16.44 2.19
N ASN A 335 -9.74 16.72 3.46
CA ASN A 335 -10.71 17.23 4.43
C ASN A 335 -11.17 18.67 4.13
N GLU A 336 -10.40 19.44 3.36
CA GLU A 336 -10.77 20.79 2.91
C GLU A 336 -11.74 20.79 1.73
N ILE A 337 -11.95 19.66 1.08
CA ILE A 337 -12.94 19.54 0.00
C ILE A 337 -14.35 19.69 0.61
N PRO A 338 -15.22 20.55 0.05
CA PRO A 338 -16.58 20.73 0.57
C PRO A 338 -17.35 19.40 0.69
N PRO A 339 -18.11 19.17 1.77
CA PRO A 339 -18.79 17.88 2.02
C PRO A 339 -19.79 17.46 0.95
N ARG A 340 -20.32 18.42 0.19
CA ARG A 340 -21.29 18.17 -0.90
C ARG A 340 -20.63 17.64 -2.18
N GLU A 341 -19.31 17.78 -2.33
CA GLU A 341 -18.58 17.34 -3.50
C GLU A 341 -18.37 15.82 -3.48
N ARG A 342 -18.41 15.21 -4.67
CA ARG A 342 -18.12 13.78 -4.84
C ARG A 342 -16.63 13.61 -5.10
N ILE A 343 -16.04 12.69 -4.36
CA ILE A 343 -14.62 12.38 -4.41
C ILE A 343 -14.46 10.96 -4.96
N ALA A 344 -13.53 10.78 -5.88
CA ALA A 344 -12.98 9.48 -6.21
C ALA A 344 -11.55 9.39 -5.69
N THR A 345 -11.23 8.31 -5.00
CA THR A 345 -9.84 7.95 -4.68
C THR A 345 -9.42 6.76 -5.53
N VAL A 346 -8.25 6.85 -6.14
CA VAL A 346 -7.65 5.80 -6.96
C VAL A 346 -6.28 5.48 -6.41
N GLU A 347 -6.09 4.26 -5.96
CA GLU A 347 -4.92 3.86 -5.19
C GLU A 347 -4.43 2.48 -5.63
N SER A 348 -3.10 2.25 -5.58
CA SER A 348 -2.55 0.90 -5.78
C SER A 348 -2.98 -0.03 -4.66
N GLU A 349 -3.07 0.51 -3.47
CA GLU A 349 -3.56 -0.11 -2.24
C GLU A 349 -4.23 0.98 -1.42
N TYR A 350 -5.35 0.69 -0.78
CA TYR A 350 -6.07 1.69 0.02
C TYR A 350 -5.20 2.24 1.15
N GLU A 351 -4.86 3.50 1.07
CA GLU A 351 -4.18 4.26 2.12
C GLU A 351 -5.04 5.40 2.64
N LEU A 352 -5.81 6.05 1.78
CA LEU A 352 -6.54 7.27 2.12
C LEU A 352 -7.74 7.00 3.03
N HIS A 353 -8.44 5.90 2.84
CA HIS A 353 -9.64 5.48 3.59
C HIS A 353 -10.70 6.57 3.80
N LEU A 354 -10.75 7.57 2.91
CA LEU A 354 -11.69 8.68 3.02
C LEU A 354 -13.15 8.21 3.02
N HIS A 355 -13.45 7.10 2.33
CA HIS A 355 -14.79 6.50 2.24
C HIS A 355 -15.35 6.04 3.60
N GLN A 356 -14.50 5.84 4.61
CA GLN A 356 -14.92 5.40 5.94
C GLN A 356 -15.52 6.54 6.79
N TYR A 357 -15.15 7.80 6.51
CA TYR A 357 -15.60 8.94 7.30
C TYR A 357 -16.11 10.12 6.48
N ARG A 358 -16.05 10.05 5.14
CA ARG A 358 -16.61 11.06 4.25
C ARG A 358 -17.67 10.44 3.36
N ALA A 359 -18.90 10.88 3.54
CA ALA A 359 -19.97 10.56 2.61
C ALA A 359 -19.60 11.03 1.17
N ARG A 360 -20.14 10.37 0.16
CA ARG A 360 -19.91 10.67 -1.27
C ARG A 360 -18.46 10.50 -1.72
N THR A 361 -17.73 9.60 -1.07
CA THR A 361 -16.41 9.17 -1.51
C THR A 361 -16.50 7.77 -2.08
N TRP A 362 -16.01 7.60 -3.31
CA TRP A 362 -15.85 6.32 -3.97
C TRP A 362 -14.38 5.98 -4.03
N ALA A 363 -14.02 4.82 -3.51
CA ALA A 363 -12.64 4.38 -3.45
C ALA A 363 -12.43 3.20 -4.40
N TRP A 364 -11.43 3.32 -5.27
CA TRP A 364 -10.97 2.27 -6.16
C TRP A 364 -9.54 1.86 -5.81
N GLU A 365 -9.32 0.57 -5.77
CA GLU A 365 -8.02 -0.04 -5.57
C GLU A 365 -7.61 -0.79 -6.85
N ALA A 366 -6.38 -0.58 -7.29
CA ALA A 366 -5.83 -1.35 -8.39
C ALA A 366 -5.69 -2.82 -7.98
N ARG A 367 -5.95 -3.72 -8.92
CA ARG A 367 -5.83 -5.16 -8.70
C ARG A 367 -4.78 -5.73 -9.64
N PRO A 368 -3.69 -6.32 -9.13
CA PRO A 368 -2.76 -7.06 -9.96
C PRO A 368 -3.46 -8.29 -10.56
N GLY A 369 -3.01 -8.71 -11.72
CA GLY A 369 -3.53 -9.90 -12.38
C GLY A 369 -3.12 -11.20 -11.71
N THR A 370 -3.70 -12.31 -12.16
CA THR A 370 -3.55 -13.67 -11.59
C THR A 370 -2.47 -14.51 -12.28
N GLY A 371 -1.61 -13.91 -13.11
CA GLY A 371 -0.41 -14.56 -13.66
C GLY A 371 -0.49 -14.97 -15.14
N GLU A 372 -1.64 -15.29 -15.69
CA GLU A 372 -1.77 -15.56 -17.12
C GLU A 372 -1.81 -14.25 -17.92
N VAL A 373 -0.89 -14.10 -18.87
CA VAL A 373 -0.80 -12.92 -19.73
C VAL A 373 -1.59 -13.17 -21.00
N GLY A 374 -2.60 -12.36 -21.24
CA GLY A 374 -3.39 -12.39 -22.47
C GLY A 374 -2.60 -11.90 -23.69
N VAL A 375 -3.19 -12.07 -24.89
CA VAL A 375 -2.60 -11.58 -26.17
C VAL A 375 -2.44 -10.06 -26.22
N ASP A 376 -3.14 -9.34 -25.37
CA ASP A 376 -3.07 -7.87 -25.18
C ASP A 376 -1.95 -7.45 -24.21
N GLY A 377 -1.19 -8.39 -23.68
CA GLY A 377 -0.12 -8.16 -22.71
C GLY A 377 -0.60 -7.87 -21.29
N ARG A 378 -1.90 -7.99 -21.00
CA ARG A 378 -2.49 -7.82 -19.66
C ARG A 378 -2.62 -9.17 -18.99
N GLN A 379 -2.47 -9.17 -17.67
CA GLN A 379 -2.75 -10.36 -16.88
C GLN A 379 -4.27 -10.54 -16.66
N ALA A 380 -4.72 -11.77 -16.62
CA ALA A 380 -6.12 -12.06 -16.34
C ALA A 380 -6.55 -11.45 -15.00
N GLY A 381 -7.68 -10.73 -15.01
CA GLY A 381 -8.21 -10.05 -13.83
C GLY A 381 -7.47 -8.80 -13.37
N GLU A 382 -6.47 -8.32 -14.12
CA GLU A 382 -5.79 -7.07 -13.84
C GLU A 382 -6.74 -5.87 -13.97
N TYR A 383 -6.71 -4.99 -12.95
CA TYR A 383 -7.36 -3.68 -12.99
C TYR A 383 -6.34 -2.62 -12.58
N SER A 384 -5.71 -1.99 -13.57
CA SER A 384 -4.60 -1.08 -13.35
C SER A 384 -5.06 0.28 -12.82
N LEU A 385 -4.14 1.04 -12.16
CA LEU A 385 -4.38 2.44 -11.79
C LEU A 385 -4.82 3.28 -12.98
N MET A 386 -4.18 3.10 -14.13
CA MET A 386 -4.53 3.80 -15.35
C MET A 386 -5.99 3.54 -15.75
N GLN A 387 -6.43 2.27 -15.71
CA GLN A 387 -7.82 1.91 -16.01
C GLN A 387 -8.79 2.53 -15.00
N ALA A 388 -8.44 2.51 -13.72
CA ALA A 388 -9.26 3.10 -12.65
C ALA A 388 -9.45 4.62 -12.86
N VAL A 389 -8.40 5.36 -13.21
CA VAL A 389 -8.49 6.80 -13.51
C VAL A 389 -9.33 7.04 -14.77
N TRP A 390 -9.23 6.21 -15.82
CA TRP A 390 -10.10 6.29 -17.00
C TRP A 390 -11.57 6.07 -16.67
N ASP A 391 -11.87 5.12 -15.79
CA ASP A 391 -13.26 4.81 -15.43
C ASP A 391 -13.89 5.89 -14.56
N VAL A 392 -13.11 6.51 -13.67
CA VAL A 392 -13.55 7.59 -12.75
C VAL A 392 -14.31 8.70 -13.48
N VAL A 393 -13.89 9.07 -14.69
CA VAL A 393 -14.52 10.16 -15.49
C VAL A 393 -16.00 9.90 -15.73
N ARG A 394 -16.43 8.62 -15.77
CA ARG A 394 -17.82 8.22 -16.02
C ARG A 394 -18.73 8.32 -14.79
N PHE A 395 -18.16 8.54 -13.59
CA PHE A 395 -18.90 8.49 -12.33
C PHE A 395 -19.35 9.86 -11.79
N ASN A 396 -19.32 10.91 -12.63
CA ASN A 396 -19.75 12.25 -12.24
C ASN A 396 -19.13 12.72 -10.91
N VAL A 397 -17.83 12.57 -10.80
CA VAL A 397 -17.04 13.06 -9.67
C VAL A 397 -16.58 14.49 -9.91
N SER A 398 -16.42 15.26 -8.85
CA SER A 398 -15.91 16.63 -8.90
C SER A 398 -14.46 16.75 -8.42
N ARG A 399 -13.94 15.68 -7.83
CA ARG A 399 -12.56 15.57 -7.35
C ARG A 399 -12.01 14.17 -7.61
N VAL A 400 -10.77 14.10 -8.02
CA VAL A 400 -10.02 12.85 -8.15
C VAL A 400 -8.74 12.93 -7.32
N LEU A 401 -8.57 11.97 -6.44
CA LEU A 401 -7.38 11.82 -5.63
C LEU A 401 -6.65 10.55 -6.07
N VAL A 402 -5.39 10.70 -6.47
CA VAL A 402 -4.54 9.55 -6.81
C VAL A 402 -3.52 9.38 -5.69
N GLY A 403 -3.58 8.23 -5.02
CA GLY A 403 -2.72 7.93 -3.88
C GLY A 403 -1.24 8.14 -4.19
N GLU A 404 -0.77 7.59 -5.31
CA GLU A 404 0.57 7.83 -5.82
C GLU A 404 0.63 7.67 -7.35
N VAL A 405 1.30 8.61 -8.03
CA VAL A 405 1.59 8.57 -9.45
C VAL A 405 3.03 8.08 -9.66
N ARG A 406 3.16 6.91 -10.31
CA ARG A 406 4.45 6.23 -10.56
C ARG A 406 4.72 5.94 -12.03
N GLY A 407 3.69 6.03 -12.90
CA GLY A 407 3.76 5.61 -14.29
C GLY A 407 2.72 6.23 -15.19
N ARG A 408 2.17 5.42 -16.09
CA ARG A 408 1.26 5.85 -17.18
C ARG A 408 -0.07 6.43 -16.72
N GLU A 409 -0.48 6.20 -15.47
CA GLU A 409 -1.70 6.76 -14.88
C GLU A 409 -1.71 8.28 -14.84
N ILE A 410 -0.57 8.93 -15.04
CA ILE A 410 -0.49 10.39 -15.20
C ILE A 410 -1.26 10.87 -16.43
N VAL A 411 -1.31 10.10 -17.51
CA VAL A 411 -1.97 10.48 -18.76
C VAL A 411 -3.47 10.66 -18.59
N PRO A 412 -4.25 9.68 -18.10
CA PRO A 412 -5.66 9.90 -17.81
C PRO A 412 -5.88 10.94 -16.69
N LEU A 413 -4.95 11.12 -15.74
CA LEU A 413 -5.05 12.16 -14.72
C LEU A 413 -5.00 13.57 -15.33
N ILE A 414 -4.11 13.81 -16.29
CA ILE A 414 -4.06 15.05 -17.06
C ILE A 414 -5.43 15.33 -17.71
N GLN A 415 -6.02 14.35 -18.38
CA GLN A 415 -7.32 14.50 -19.04
C GLN A 415 -8.46 14.77 -18.05
N VAL A 416 -8.43 14.16 -16.88
CA VAL A 416 -9.38 14.46 -15.79
C VAL A 416 -9.28 15.91 -15.37
N THR A 417 -8.05 16.41 -15.25
CA THR A 417 -7.79 17.80 -14.84
C THR A 417 -8.25 18.80 -15.90
N GLU A 418 -8.00 18.53 -17.18
CA GLU A 418 -8.45 19.35 -18.31
C GLU A 418 -9.97 19.52 -18.35
N ASN A 419 -10.73 18.57 -17.81
CA ASN A 419 -12.18 18.66 -17.66
C ASN A 419 -12.65 19.56 -16.49
N GLY A 420 -11.73 20.29 -15.83
CA GLY A 420 -12.04 21.15 -14.68
C GLY A 420 -12.29 20.41 -13.38
N THR A 421 -11.87 19.16 -13.30
CA THR A 421 -11.91 18.36 -12.09
C THR A 421 -10.66 18.67 -11.27
N GLY A 422 -10.82 19.17 -10.03
CA GLY A 422 -9.70 19.38 -9.13
C GLY A 422 -9.04 18.06 -8.76
N THR A 423 -7.73 17.97 -8.92
CA THR A 423 -6.98 16.74 -8.66
C THR A 423 -6.00 16.91 -7.51
N LEU A 424 -5.88 15.90 -6.68
CA LEU A 424 -4.87 15.81 -5.65
C LEU A 424 -4.09 14.51 -5.87
N ALA A 425 -2.78 14.57 -5.91
CA ALA A 425 -1.96 13.39 -6.15
C ALA A 425 -0.66 13.44 -5.34
N THR A 426 -0.03 12.28 -5.15
CA THR A 426 1.33 12.24 -4.62
C THR A 426 2.30 11.61 -5.62
N THR A 427 3.57 11.94 -5.50
CA THR A 427 4.66 11.24 -6.17
C THR A 427 5.93 11.32 -5.33
N HIS A 428 6.90 10.46 -5.60
CA HIS A 428 8.23 10.56 -4.99
C HIS A 428 9.15 11.42 -5.86
N SER A 429 9.73 12.47 -5.29
CA SER A 429 10.83 13.21 -5.91
C SER A 429 11.69 13.89 -4.84
N ARG A 430 12.83 14.43 -5.25
CA ARG A 430 13.76 15.14 -4.37
C ARG A 430 13.45 16.64 -4.20
N ASP A 431 12.70 17.23 -5.14
CA ASP A 431 12.27 18.61 -5.15
C ASP A 431 11.03 18.77 -6.06
N ALA A 432 10.39 19.94 -6.04
CA ALA A 432 9.18 20.22 -6.82
C ALA A 432 9.43 20.17 -8.33
N ALA A 433 10.53 20.74 -8.81
CA ALA A 433 10.85 20.73 -10.23
C ALA A 433 11.20 19.30 -10.74
N ALA A 434 11.87 18.49 -9.91
CA ALA A 434 12.14 17.09 -10.21
C ALA A 434 10.85 16.27 -10.28
N ALA A 435 9.82 16.63 -9.51
CA ALA A 435 8.52 15.97 -9.61
C ALA A 435 7.92 16.14 -11.00
N ILE A 436 7.90 17.34 -11.55
CA ILE A 436 7.38 17.60 -12.91
C ILE A 436 8.18 16.81 -13.95
N ARG A 437 9.52 16.85 -13.89
CA ARG A 437 10.38 16.08 -14.82
C ARG A 437 10.13 14.57 -14.74
N LYS A 438 9.90 14.04 -13.53
CA LYS A 438 9.53 12.63 -13.34
C LYS A 438 8.19 12.32 -14.00
N LEU A 439 7.17 13.15 -13.82
CA LEU A 439 5.85 12.95 -14.40
C LEU A 439 5.88 13.05 -15.93
N VAL A 440 6.73 13.91 -16.51
CA VAL A 440 7.02 13.92 -17.96
C VAL A 440 7.51 12.55 -18.41
N THR A 441 8.49 11.98 -17.72
CA THR A 441 9.00 10.64 -18.02
C THR A 441 7.91 9.57 -17.90
N CYS A 442 7.05 9.66 -16.89
CA CYS A 442 5.91 8.76 -16.72
C CYS A 442 4.92 8.86 -17.90
N ALA A 443 4.62 10.08 -18.37
CA ALA A 443 3.72 10.28 -19.50
C ALA A 443 4.31 9.71 -20.80
N MET A 444 5.61 9.87 -21.03
CA MET A 444 6.30 9.32 -22.20
C MET A 444 6.24 7.78 -22.26
N GLN A 445 6.03 7.09 -21.14
CA GLN A 445 5.87 5.62 -21.13
C GLN A 445 4.59 5.15 -21.82
N GLU A 446 3.62 6.05 -22.07
CA GLU A 446 2.37 5.71 -22.78
C GLU A 446 2.59 5.49 -24.28
N GLY A 447 3.68 6.00 -24.84
CA GLY A 447 4.07 5.74 -26.20
C GLY A 447 4.56 6.99 -26.96
N PRO A 448 4.92 6.84 -28.23
CA PRO A 448 5.56 7.91 -29.01
C PRO A 448 4.72 9.18 -29.19
N GLN A 449 3.38 9.07 -29.03
CA GLN A 449 2.47 10.20 -29.09
C GLN A 449 2.63 11.17 -27.90
N TRP A 450 3.24 10.70 -26.80
CA TRP A 450 3.58 11.50 -25.62
C TRP A 450 5.08 11.81 -25.61
N ASP A 451 5.52 12.74 -26.48
CA ASP A 451 6.89 13.23 -26.42
C ASP A 451 7.10 14.18 -25.22
N ALA A 452 8.36 14.49 -24.93
CA ALA A 452 8.69 15.34 -23.79
C ALA A 452 8.07 16.74 -23.89
N THR A 453 7.91 17.29 -25.10
CA THR A 453 7.36 18.62 -25.36
C THR A 453 5.88 18.65 -25.00
N LEU A 454 5.10 17.71 -25.56
CA LEU A 454 3.67 17.59 -25.27
C LEU A 454 3.42 17.28 -23.79
N ALA A 455 4.15 16.31 -23.23
CA ALA A 455 4.01 15.92 -21.85
C ALA A 455 4.29 17.08 -20.89
N THR A 456 5.33 17.87 -21.15
CA THR A 456 5.67 19.05 -20.34
C THR A 456 4.59 20.11 -20.43
N ALA A 457 4.14 20.45 -21.64
CA ALA A 457 3.08 21.44 -21.85
C ALA A 457 1.79 21.03 -21.12
N LYS A 458 1.36 19.78 -21.26
CA LYS A 458 0.15 19.26 -20.63
C LYS A 458 0.22 19.22 -19.10
N LEU A 459 1.37 18.86 -18.55
CA LEU A 459 1.59 18.88 -17.09
C LEU A 459 1.60 20.30 -16.54
N ALA A 460 2.23 21.25 -17.25
CA ALA A 460 2.25 22.65 -16.85
C ALA A 460 0.85 23.31 -16.85
N GLU A 461 -0.04 22.85 -17.73
CA GLU A 461 -1.45 23.27 -17.77
C GLU A 461 -2.31 22.59 -16.71
N SER A 462 -1.92 21.36 -16.26
CA SER A 462 -2.75 20.52 -15.40
C SER A 462 -2.42 20.64 -13.92
N ILE A 463 -1.20 21.00 -13.54
CA ILE A 463 -0.76 21.08 -12.15
C ILE A 463 -0.60 22.53 -11.76
N ASP A 464 -1.37 22.97 -10.76
CA ASP A 464 -1.31 24.35 -10.26
C ASP A 464 -0.23 24.55 -9.21
N LEU A 465 -0.14 23.62 -8.25
CA LEU A 465 0.79 23.69 -7.12
C LEU A 465 1.51 22.36 -6.91
N VAL A 466 2.79 22.46 -6.60
CA VAL A 466 3.59 21.35 -6.08
C VAL A 466 4.00 21.68 -4.65
N VAL A 467 3.73 20.75 -3.72
CA VAL A 467 4.12 20.86 -2.31
C VAL A 467 5.18 19.80 -2.04
N HIS A 468 6.37 20.21 -1.67
CA HIS A 468 7.46 19.30 -1.34
C HIS A 468 7.60 19.13 0.16
N LEU A 469 7.68 17.86 0.58
CA LEU A 469 7.91 17.46 1.97
C LEU A 469 9.33 16.92 2.12
N GLU A 470 10.00 17.42 3.13
CA GLU A 470 11.34 16.99 3.50
C GLU A 470 11.30 16.17 4.80
N LEU A 471 12.18 15.18 4.86
CA LEU A 471 12.47 14.40 6.04
C LEU A 471 13.88 14.73 6.48
N THR A 472 14.01 15.49 7.57
CA THR A 472 15.32 15.88 8.12
C THR A 472 15.61 15.11 9.40
N GLY A 473 16.89 14.83 9.65
CA GLY A 473 17.32 14.38 10.98
C GLY A 473 17.23 15.53 11.96
N SER A 474 16.73 15.28 13.18
CA SER A 474 16.82 16.24 14.25
C SER A 474 17.97 15.88 15.20
N ASP A 475 18.42 16.85 16.01
CA ASP A 475 19.51 16.68 16.98
C ASP A 475 19.21 15.62 18.05
N ASP A 476 17.93 15.30 18.27
CA ASP A 476 17.44 14.24 19.16
C ASP A 476 17.35 12.86 18.48
N GLY A 477 17.79 12.74 17.22
CA GLY A 477 17.78 11.49 16.44
C GLY A 477 16.39 11.11 15.89
N ARG A 478 15.38 11.97 16.07
CA ARG A 478 14.02 11.73 15.52
C ARG A 478 13.86 12.37 14.16
N PRO A 479 13.31 11.66 13.17
CA PRO A 479 13.07 12.26 11.87
C PRO A 479 11.98 13.37 11.98
N ARG A 480 12.34 14.60 11.61
CA ARG A 480 11.40 15.72 11.50
C ARG A 480 10.85 15.80 10.09
N ARG A 481 9.53 15.83 9.97
CA ARG A 481 8.81 16.01 8.70
C ARG A 481 8.38 17.47 8.60
N ARG A 482 8.62 18.10 7.44
CA ARG A 482 8.18 19.49 7.21
C ARG A 482 7.87 19.75 5.75
N VAL A 483 7.02 20.73 5.47
CA VAL A 483 6.91 21.33 4.15
C VAL A 483 8.13 22.22 3.92
N SER A 484 8.92 21.94 2.88
CA SER A 484 10.13 22.71 2.56
C SER A 484 9.91 23.70 1.42
N GLU A 485 8.96 23.42 0.51
CA GLU A 485 8.61 24.37 -0.56
C GLU A 485 7.17 24.18 -1.03
N ILE A 486 6.56 25.28 -1.48
CA ILE A 486 5.31 25.30 -2.24
C ILE A 486 5.57 26.10 -3.52
N VAL A 487 5.42 25.43 -4.66
CA VAL A 487 5.77 25.98 -5.97
C VAL A 487 4.53 26.04 -6.85
N ALA A 488 4.26 27.21 -7.41
CA ALA A 488 3.27 27.37 -8.48
C ALA A 488 3.89 26.97 -9.81
N ILE A 489 3.16 26.19 -10.60
CA ILE A 489 3.57 25.73 -11.93
C ILE A 489 2.77 26.48 -12.97
N GLU A 490 3.44 27.00 -13.99
CA GLU A 490 2.84 27.72 -15.11
C GLU A 490 3.47 27.28 -16.42
N PRO A 491 2.74 27.31 -17.55
CA PRO A 491 3.36 27.16 -18.84
C PRO A 491 4.52 28.15 -19.02
N GLY A 492 5.62 27.69 -19.58
CA GLY A 492 6.79 28.53 -19.83
C GLY A 492 6.66 29.33 -21.12
N ASP A 493 7.64 30.21 -21.40
CA ASP A 493 7.66 31.11 -22.56
C ASP A 493 7.81 30.36 -23.91
N SER A 494 8.27 29.12 -23.88
CA SER A 494 8.41 28.27 -25.07
C SER A 494 7.55 27.03 -24.97
N ILE A 495 7.10 26.53 -26.14
CA ILE A 495 6.33 25.29 -26.22
C ILE A 495 7.14 24.15 -25.59
N GLY A 496 6.52 23.42 -24.66
CA GLY A 496 7.17 22.29 -23.97
C GLY A 496 8.10 22.71 -22.85
N SER A 497 7.98 23.94 -22.34
CA SER A 497 8.62 24.38 -21.12
C SER A 497 7.60 24.68 -20.01
N PHE A 498 8.06 24.74 -18.77
CA PHE A 498 7.28 25.21 -17.63
C PHE A 498 8.08 26.21 -16.82
N ALA A 499 7.38 27.15 -16.21
CA ALA A 499 7.92 28.09 -15.25
C ALA A 499 7.51 27.69 -13.83
N THR A 500 8.34 28.02 -12.88
CA THR A 500 8.08 27.77 -11.46
C THR A 500 8.19 29.07 -10.68
N THR A 501 7.20 29.35 -9.84
CA THR A 501 7.25 30.46 -8.91
C THR A 501 7.24 29.92 -7.49
N GLN A 502 8.26 30.25 -6.71
CA GLN A 502 8.35 29.88 -5.29
C GLN A 502 7.33 30.70 -4.49
N VAL A 503 6.23 30.04 -4.11
CA VAL A 503 5.21 30.64 -3.23
C VAL A 503 5.66 30.57 -1.78
N TYR A 504 6.29 29.47 -1.42
CA TYR A 504 7.02 29.28 -0.17
C TYR A 504 8.32 28.56 -0.44
N SER A 505 9.37 28.94 0.28
CA SER A 505 10.68 28.28 0.24
C SER A 505 11.26 28.18 1.65
N THR A 506 12.28 27.36 1.81
CA THR A 506 13.01 27.26 3.07
C THR A 506 14.12 28.31 3.09
N ASP A 507 14.25 29.06 4.19
CA ASP A 507 15.36 30.00 4.44
C ASP A 507 16.65 29.28 4.87
N ASP A 508 17.73 30.03 5.09
CA ASP A 508 19.02 29.51 5.53
C ASP A 508 18.98 28.84 6.93
N HIS A 509 17.95 29.14 7.73
CA HIS A 509 17.73 28.55 9.05
C HIS A 509 16.78 27.35 9.02
N GLY A 510 16.29 27.01 7.83
CA GLY A 510 15.38 25.91 7.63
C GLY A 510 13.90 26.24 7.91
N GLY A 511 13.55 27.51 8.14
CA GLY A 511 12.18 27.97 8.31
C GLY A 511 11.45 28.11 6.96
N LEU A 512 10.15 27.84 6.94
CA LEU A 512 9.32 28.04 5.76
C LEU A 512 8.93 29.53 5.67
N VAL A 513 9.35 30.21 4.60
CA VAL A 513 9.12 31.64 4.39
C VAL A 513 8.32 31.90 3.11
N PRO A 514 7.42 32.92 3.11
CA PRO A 514 6.65 33.28 1.93
C PRO A 514 7.56 33.94 0.87
N GLY A 515 7.42 33.45 -0.37
CA GLY A 515 8.10 34.00 -1.56
C GLY A 515 7.22 34.91 -2.40
N VAL A 516 7.10 34.65 -3.69
CA VAL A 516 6.29 35.40 -4.63
C VAL A 516 4.92 34.75 -4.81
N LEU A 517 3.84 35.50 -4.63
CA LEU A 517 2.49 35.04 -4.92
C LEU A 517 2.09 35.40 -6.35
N PRO A 518 1.94 34.45 -7.29
CA PRO A 518 1.45 34.71 -8.63
C PRO A 518 0.06 35.37 -8.61
N ASP A 519 -0.21 36.27 -9.54
CA ASP A 519 -1.49 37.02 -9.58
C ASP A 519 -2.71 36.08 -9.69
N ARG A 520 -2.59 34.96 -10.41
CA ARG A 520 -3.66 33.96 -10.50
C ARG A 520 -4.05 33.35 -9.16
N LEU A 521 -3.11 33.25 -8.23
CA LEU A 521 -3.37 32.73 -6.88
C LEU A 521 -4.04 33.75 -5.95
N ARG A 522 -4.09 35.04 -6.32
CA ARG A 522 -4.88 36.03 -5.57
C ARG A 522 -6.37 35.72 -5.53
N ALA A 523 -6.87 34.95 -6.49
CA ALA A 523 -8.26 34.44 -6.47
C ALA A 523 -8.57 33.59 -5.23
N LEU A 524 -7.57 33.01 -4.56
CA LEU A 524 -7.69 32.22 -3.34
C LEU A 524 -8.24 33.01 -2.14
N LEU A 525 -8.16 34.33 -2.17
CA LEU A 525 -8.82 35.21 -1.18
C LEU A 525 -10.31 34.89 -1.02
N ARG A 526 -10.99 34.55 -2.13
CA ARG A 526 -12.43 34.18 -2.12
C ARG A 526 -12.69 32.84 -1.46
N HIS A 527 -11.64 32.04 -1.24
CA HIS A 527 -11.67 30.71 -0.67
C HIS A 527 -11.06 30.64 0.74
N GLY A 528 -10.80 31.82 1.35
CA GLY A 528 -10.35 31.94 2.73
C GLY A 528 -8.83 31.99 2.93
N PHE A 529 -8.07 32.32 1.89
CA PHE A 529 -6.64 32.63 2.03
C PHE A 529 -6.46 34.02 2.63
N ASP A 530 -5.60 34.14 3.65
CA ASP A 530 -5.26 35.44 4.29
C ASP A 530 -4.01 36.06 3.65
N LEU A 531 -4.24 36.93 2.68
CA LEU A 531 -3.15 37.66 2.01
C LEU A 531 -2.44 38.63 2.96
N THR A 532 -3.14 39.21 3.94
CA THR A 532 -2.53 40.16 4.86
C THR A 532 -1.49 39.44 5.74
N ALA A 533 -1.85 38.28 6.30
CA ALA A 533 -0.91 37.46 7.05
C ALA A 533 0.29 37.03 6.20
N TYR A 534 0.04 36.69 4.92
CA TYR A 534 1.10 36.27 3.98
C TYR A 534 2.09 37.43 3.72
N THR A 535 1.59 38.63 3.37
CA THR A 535 2.45 39.78 3.05
C THR A 535 3.19 40.34 4.27
N SER A 536 2.55 40.33 5.44
CA SER A 536 3.21 40.77 6.68
C SER A 536 4.41 39.89 7.03
N ARG A 537 4.37 38.62 6.74
CA ARG A 537 5.51 37.70 6.94
C ARG A 537 6.58 37.87 5.86
N GLN A 538 6.20 38.24 4.65
CA GLN A 538 7.13 38.52 3.56
C GLN A 538 7.98 39.78 3.86
N GLU A 539 7.43 40.77 4.58
CA GLU A 539 8.13 42.01 4.95
C GLU A 539 9.10 41.81 6.13
N VAL A 540 8.93 40.76 6.93
CA VAL A 540 9.75 40.49 8.13
C VAL A 540 10.99 39.66 7.78
N ASN A 541 10.98 38.93 6.68
CA ASN A 541 12.08 38.10 6.16
C ASN A 541 12.79 38.77 4.99
#